data_7f09d36da6730fbeb2bf2ccabceaae00
#
_entry.id   7f09d36da6730fbeb2bf2ccabceaae00
#
_cell.length_a   1.000
_cell.length_b   1.000
_cell.length_c   1.000
_cell.angle_alpha   90.00
_cell.angle_beta   90.00
_cell.angle_gamma   90.00
#
_symmetry.space_group_name_H-M   'P 1'
#
loop_
_entity.id
_entity.type
_entity.pdbx_description
1 polymer ?
#
loop_
_entity_poly.entity_id
_entity_poly.type
_entity_poly.pdbx_seq_one_letter_code
_entity_poly.pdbx_strand_id
1 'polypeptide(L)'
;GATSHETPNQSEKAYGQFHRRVLEGKAAVFAIATTVAISIGGIVEIGPMFTATSASGERADHITRYSPLEVAGRDIYVREGCYLCHSQMVRPMRAEILRYGDWTRAAEYQYDRPFLLGSRRLGPDLQRQGGKYPDAWHYEHMRDPRTTSPGSVMPNYPWLHRSKIDPADVTASVVALSRVGTPYVGVDESSVTASLQAQGSTITTSLATAGIEAAWDDEIVALIAYLQRLGVEGRAYLQREGGQP
;
A
#
# COMPACT_ATOMS: atom_id res chain seq x y z
N GLY A 1 53.80 -36.98 -0.54
CA GLY A 1 52.64 -37.00 0.36
C GLY A 1 51.42 -37.41 -0.41
N ALA A 2 50.98 -38.66 -0.27
CA ALA A 2 49.75 -39.17 -0.88
C ALA A 2 48.56 -38.62 -0.05
N THR A 3 47.72 -37.82 -0.64
CA THR A 3 46.43 -37.42 -0.08
C THR A 3 45.51 -38.64 -0.10
N SER A 4 45.21 -39.21 1.07
CA SER A 4 44.20 -40.24 1.22
C SER A 4 42.82 -39.61 0.89
N HIS A 5 42.28 -40.01 -0.26
CA HIS A 5 40.88 -39.81 -0.55
C HIS A 5 40.05 -40.68 0.42
N GLU A 6 39.55 -40.11 1.49
CA GLU A 6 38.52 -40.74 2.30
C GLU A 6 37.29 -41.02 1.43
N THR A 7 36.96 -42.28 1.31
CA THR A 7 35.71 -42.68 0.64
C THR A 7 34.53 -42.29 1.54
N PRO A 8 33.52 -41.53 1.02
CA PRO A 8 32.37 -41.11 1.83
C PRO A 8 31.66 -42.33 2.46
N ASN A 9 31.26 -42.18 3.71
CA ASN A 9 30.52 -43.18 4.46
C ASN A 9 29.25 -43.61 3.70
N GLN A 10 28.93 -44.93 3.79
CA GLN A 10 27.74 -45.48 3.10
C GLN A 10 26.41 -44.77 3.47
N SER A 11 26.29 -44.26 4.70
CA SER A 11 25.12 -43.45 5.11
C SER A 11 25.03 -42.10 4.41
N GLU A 12 26.14 -41.41 4.19
CA GLU A 12 26.17 -40.16 3.44
C GLU A 12 25.86 -40.38 1.97
N LYS A 13 26.33 -41.48 1.39
CA LYS A 13 25.99 -41.86 0.01
C LYS A 13 24.49 -42.19 -0.14
N ALA A 14 23.89 -42.84 0.87
CA ALA A 14 22.47 -43.17 0.86
C ALA A 14 21.58 -41.93 0.99
N TYR A 15 21.95 -40.96 1.84
CA TYR A 15 21.21 -39.70 2.02
C TYR A 15 21.25 -38.82 0.76
N GLY A 16 22.40 -38.63 0.15
CA GLY A 16 22.55 -37.89 -1.09
C GLY A 16 21.85 -38.54 -2.29
N GLN A 17 21.80 -39.90 -2.32
CA GLN A 17 21.09 -40.62 -3.38
C GLN A 17 19.57 -40.51 -3.26
N PHE A 18 18.99 -40.47 -2.04
CA PHE A 18 17.57 -40.28 -1.83
C PHE A 18 17.13 -38.89 -2.34
N HIS A 19 17.84 -37.86 -1.93
CA HIS A 19 17.55 -36.49 -2.33
C HIS A 19 17.57 -36.30 -3.86
N ARG A 20 18.66 -36.77 -4.51
CA ARG A 20 18.79 -36.71 -5.97
C ARG A 20 17.79 -37.60 -6.71
N ARG A 21 17.47 -38.76 -6.18
CA ARG A 21 16.64 -39.77 -6.87
C ARG A 21 15.14 -39.48 -6.71
N VAL A 22 14.71 -38.94 -5.59
CA VAL A 22 13.29 -38.73 -5.28
C VAL A 22 12.86 -37.29 -5.53
N LEU A 23 13.65 -36.31 -5.10
CA LEU A 23 13.29 -34.90 -5.25
C LEU A 23 13.87 -34.29 -6.53
N GLU A 24 15.18 -34.22 -6.68
CA GLU A 24 15.81 -33.53 -7.80
C GLU A 24 15.75 -34.31 -9.11
N GLY A 25 15.76 -35.65 -9.07
CA GLY A 25 15.74 -36.51 -10.26
C GLY A 25 14.39 -36.62 -10.97
N LYS A 26 13.30 -36.13 -10.35
CA LYS A 26 11.94 -36.20 -10.91
C LYS A 26 11.28 -34.82 -10.89
N ALA A 27 11.37 -34.10 -11.99
CA ALA A 27 10.86 -32.74 -12.09
C ALA A 27 9.41 -32.57 -11.62
N ALA A 28 8.53 -33.53 -11.95
CA ALA A 28 7.12 -33.48 -11.50
C ALA A 28 7.00 -33.61 -9.96
N VAL A 29 7.75 -34.51 -9.33
CA VAL A 29 7.73 -34.69 -7.88
C VAL A 29 8.29 -33.46 -7.18
N PHE A 30 9.39 -32.90 -7.70
CA PHE A 30 9.94 -31.65 -7.18
C PHE A 30 8.96 -30.49 -7.28
N ALA A 31 8.33 -30.30 -8.45
CA ALA A 31 7.36 -29.24 -8.66
C ALA A 31 6.15 -29.38 -7.71
N ILE A 32 5.58 -30.57 -7.58
CA ILE A 32 4.46 -30.83 -6.70
C ILE A 32 4.85 -30.59 -5.23
N ALA A 33 5.97 -31.14 -4.78
CA ALA A 33 6.42 -30.99 -3.40
C ALA A 33 6.72 -29.51 -3.07
N THR A 34 7.32 -28.76 -3.97
CA THR A 34 7.57 -27.33 -3.84
C THR A 34 6.26 -26.55 -3.77
N THR A 35 5.32 -26.82 -4.67
CA THR A 35 4.00 -26.18 -4.68
C THR A 35 3.26 -26.43 -3.37
N VAL A 36 3.26 -27.66 -2.88
CA VAL A 36 2.63 -28.01 -1.59
C VAL A 36 3.31 -27.27 -0.43
N ALA A 37 4.64 -27.24 -0.38
CA ALA A 37 5.37 -26.56 0.70
C ALA A 37 5.10 -25.05 0.69
N ILE A 38 5.12 -24.40 -0.49
CA ILE A 38 4.80 -22.96 -0.64
C ILE A 38 3.34 -22.70 -0.29
N SER A 39 2.41 -23.58 -0.69
CA SER A 39 0.99 -23.41 -0.37
C SER A 39 0.72 -23.52 1.12
N ILE A 40 1.36 -24.44 1.81
CA ILE A 40 1.24 -24.57 3.29
C ILE A 40 1.75 -23.29 3.96
N GLY A 41 2.95 -22.82 3.60
CA GLY A 41 3.50 -21.58 4.12
C GLY A 41 2.61 -20.36 3.83
N GLY A 42 2.14 -20.26 2.58
CA GLY A 42 1.23 -19.19 2.18
C GLY A 42 -0.10 -19.21 2.92
N ILE A 43 -0.70 -20.38 3.14
CA ILE A 43 -1.96 -20.50 3.89
C ILE A 43 -1.76 -20.13 5.37
N VAL A 44 -0.65 -20.54 5.99
CA VAL A 44 -0.33 -20.18 7.37
C VAL A 44 -0.13 -18.66 7.52
N GLU A 45 0.50 -18.02 6.55
CA GLU A 45 0.72 -16.56 6.52
C GLU A 45 -0.58 -15.80 6.23
N ILE A 46 -1.32 -16.20 5.19
CA ILE A 46 -2.48 -15.47 4.68
C ILE A 46 -3.76 -15.82 5.46
N GLY A 47 -3.89 -17.05 5.97
CA GLY A 47 -5.08 -17.52 6.68
C GLY A 47 -5.53 -16.59 7.81
N PRO A 48 -4.65 -16.15 8.71
CA PRO A 48 -4.99 -15.17 9.75
C PRO A 48 -5.51 -13.84 9.21
N MET A 49 -5.11 -13.40 8.01
CA MET A 49 -5.62 -12.16 7.41
C MET A 49 -7.11 -12.22 7.07
N PHE A 50 -7.62 -13.39 6.70
CA PHE A 50 -9.05 -13.59 6.43
C PHE A 50 -9.88 -13.72 7.72
N THR A 51 -9.26 -14.16 8.80
CA THR A 51 -9.91 -14.32 10.11
C THR A 51 -9.65 -13.15 11.05
N ALA A 52 -8.59 -12.40 10.84
CA ALA A 52 -8.07 -11.33 11.70
C ALA A 52 -8.84 -10.00 11.63
N THR A 53 -9.96 -9.93 10.91
CA THR A 53 -10.97 -8.90 11.20
C THR A 53 -11.42 -8.95 12.67
N SER A 54 -11.08 -10.04 13.35
CA SER A 54 -11.30 -10.26 14.78
C SER A 54 -10.02 -10.23 15.62
N ALA A 55 -8.84 -10.39 15.03
CA ALA A 55 -7.61 -10.62 15.81
C ALA A 55 -6.98 -9.34 16.36
N SER A 56 -7.27 -8.17 15.78
CA SER A 56 -6.79 -6.89 16.33
C SER A 56 -7.67 -6.35 17.46
N GLY A 57 -8.84 -6.94 17.76
CA GLY A 57 -9.74 -6.49 18.82
C GLY A 57 -10.26 -5.04 18.67
N GLU A 58 -9.57 -4.25 17.89
CA GLU A 58 -9.85 -2.84 17.63
C GLU A 58 -10.49 -2.69 16.25
N ARG A 59 -11.81 -2.93 16.17
CA ARG A 59 -12.57 -2.30 15.09
C ARG A 59 -12.69 -0.83 15.44
N ALA A 60 -12.03 -0.02 14.68
CA ALA A 60 -12.21 1.40 14.74
C ALA A 60 -13.45 1.78 13.91
N ASP A 61 -14.61 1.87 14.55
CA ASP A 61 -15.89 2.22 13.89
C ASP A 61 -15.84 3.59 13.19
N HIS A 62 -14.82 4.38 13.46
CA HIS A 62 -14.56 5.69 12.88
C HIS A 62 -13.61 5.68 11.68
N ILE A 63 -12.97 4.53 11.36
CA ILE A 63 -12.21 4.39 10.13
C ILE A 63 -13.16 4.03 8.99
N THR A 64 -13.26 4.93 8.04
CA THR A 64 -14.12 4.74 6.87
C THR A 64 -13.34 4.09 5.72
N ARG A 65 -14.05 3.41 4.83
CA ARG A 65 -13.46 2.90 3.59
C ARG A 65 -12.99 4.05 2.69
N TYR A 66 -12.05 3.76 1.82
CA TYR A 66 -11.62 4.71 0.79
C TYR A 66 -12.79 5.08 -0.14
N SER A 67 -12.88 6.36 -0.52
CA SER A 67 -13.76 6.79 -1.60
C SER A 67 -13.27 6.25 -2.95
N PRO A 68 -14.08 6.23 -4.01
CA PRO A 68 -13.64 5.82 -5.33
C PRO A 68 -12.41 6.59 -5.84
N LEU A 69 -12.32 7.88 -5.60
CA LEU A 69 -11.15 8.68 -6.02
C LEU A 69 -9.90 8.33 -5.21
N GLU A 70 -10.04 8.06 -3.93
CA GLU A 70 -8.93 7.60 -3.07
C GLU A 70 -8.48 6.19 -3.46
N VAL A 71 -9.40 5.30 -3.90
CA VAL A 71 -9.04 4.00 -4.47
C VAL A 71 -8.23 4.17 -5.74
N ALA A 72 -8.67 5.01 -6.67
CA ALA A 72 -7.92 5.32 -7.89
C ALA A 72 -6.52 5.87 -7.57
N GLY A 73 -6.44 6.80 -6.63
CA GLY A 73 -5.16 7.35 -6.17
C GLY A 73 -4.24 6.32 -5.53
N ARG A 74 -4.81 5.36 -4.78
CA ARG A 74 -4.07 4.24 -4.21
C ARG A 74 -3.56 3.29 -5.29
N ASP A 75 -4.36 2.99 -6.29
CA ASP A 75 -3.94 2.14 -7.42
C ASP A 75 -2.78 2.80 -8.19
N ILE A 76 -2.84 4.10 -8.42
CA ILE A 76 -1.74 4.90 -8.99
C ILE A 76 -0.50 4.84 -8.10
N TYR A 77 -0.64 5.03 -6.78
CA TYR A 77 0.44 4.94 -5.81
C TYR A 77 1.17 3.59 -5.86
N VAL A 78 0.42 2.50 -6.02
CA VAL A 78 0.96 1.14 -6.19
C VAL A 78 1.63 0.97 -7.54
N ARG A 79 0.98 1.41 -8.62
CA ARG A 79 1.48 1.32 -9.99
C ARG A 79 2.81 2.05 -10.16
N GLU A 80 2.93 3.25 -9.61
CA GLU A 80 4.14 4.06 -9.68
C GLU A 80 5.23 3.60 -8.69
N GLY A 81 4.93 2.63 -7.83
CA GLY A 81 5.91 2.04 -6.90
C GLY A 81 6.33 2.98 -5.76
N CYS A 82 5.50 3.94 -5.37
CA CYS A 82 5.81 4.92 -4.32
C CYS A 82 6.17 4.25 -2.99
N TYR A 83 5.53 3.12 -2.66
CA TYR A 83 5.79 2.32 -1.47
C TYR A 83 7.20 1.68 -1.43
N LEU A 84 7.93 1.65 -2.55
CA LEU A 84 9.30 1.15 -2.59
C LEU A 84 10.30 2.14 -1.97
N CYS A 85 9.97 3.44 -1.98
CA CYS A 85 10.81 4.50 -1.42
C CYS A 85 10.21 5.13 -0.16
N HIS A 86 8.89 5.07 0.02
CA HIS A 86 8.15 5.61 1.15
C HIS A 86 7.52 4.50 1.99
N SER A 87 7.65 4.55 3.29
CA SER A 87 6.85 3.73 4.19
C SER A 87 5.53 4.43 4.52
N GLN A 88 4.55 3.65 4.95
CA GLN A 88 3.24 4.09 5.43
C GLN A 88 2.95 3.51 6.82
N MET A 89 3.89 3.59 7.73
CA MET A 89 3.74 3.12 9.11
C MET A 89 4.69 3.88 10.01
N VAL A 90 4.17 4.72 10.87
CA VAL A 90 4.92 5.34 11.97
C VAL A 90 5.07 4.30 13.07
N ARG A 91 6.31 3.88 13.36
CA ARG A 91 6.61 2.87 14.37
C ARG A 91 6.53 3.46 15.79
N PRO A 92 6.25 2.63 16.82
CA PRO A 92 6.16 3.09 18.22
C PRO A 92 7.54 3.37 18.83
N MET A 93 8.34 4.20 18.15
CA MET A 93 9.67 4.63 18.59
C MET A 93 9.70 6.14 18.74
N ARG A 94 10.27 6.62 19.83
CA ARG A 94 10.32 8.06 20.17
C ARG A 94 10.82 8.92 19.01
N ALA A 95 11.88 8.51 18.33
CA ALA A 95 12.44 9.27 17.20
C ALA A 95 11.45 9.42 16.03
N GLU A 96 10.63 8.40 15.78
CA GLU A 96 9.62 8.44 14.72
C GLU A 96 8.41 9.26 15.10
N ILE A 97 7.94 9.10 16.35
CA ILE A 97 6.81 9.88 16.88
C ILE A 97 7.15 11.37 16.86
N LEU A 98 8.36 11.75 17.26
CA LEU A 98 8.80 13.15 17.21
C LEU A 98 8.90 13.69 15.78
N ARG A 99 9.20 12.83 14.80
CA ARG A 99 9.40 13.26 13.41
C ARG A 99 8.10 13.27 12.60
N TYR A 100 7.25 12.27 12.78
CA TYR A 100 6.07 12.03 11.93
C TYR A 100 4.74 12.23 12.64
N GLY A 101 4.72 12.26 13.96
CA GLY A 101 3.52 12.24 14.79
C GLY A 101 3.26 10.86 15.39
N ASP A 102 2.09 10.68 16.00
CA ASP A 102 1.74 9.44 16.70
C ASP A 102 1.92 8.18 15.87
N TRP A 103 2.35 7.10 16.55
CA TRP A 103 2.55 5.80 15.92
C TRP A 103 1.24 5.22 15.38
N THR A 104 1.34 4.44 14.33
CA THR A 104 0.21 3.91 13.59
C THR A 104 -0.41 2.71 14.29
N ARG A 105 -1.73 2.68 14.42
CA ARG A 105 -2.49 1.56 14.97
C ARG A 105 -2.91 0.60 13.88
N ALA A 106 -3.04 -0.69 14.22
CA ALA A 106 -3.49 -1.72 13.27
C ALA A 106 -4.87 -1.42 12.66
N ALA A 107 -5.75 -0.81 13.44
CA ALA A 107 -7.08 -0.42 13.00
C ALA A 107 -7.08 0.57 11.82
N GLU A 108 -6.05 1.42 11.69
CA GLU A 108 -5.95 2.38 10.60
C GLU A 108 -5.87 1.72 9.22
N TYR A 109 -5.48 0.44 9.15
CA TYR A 109 -5.34 -0.34 7.92
C TYR A 109 -6.48 -1.32 7.67
N GLN A 110 -7.57 -1.26 8.43
CA GLN A 110 -8.65 -2.27 8.34
C GLN A 110 -9.23 -2.44 6.92
N TYR A 111 -9.13 -1.43 6.07
CA TYR A 111 -9.59 -1.47 4.67
C TYR A 111 -8.45 -1.49 3.64
N ASP A 112 -7.20 -1.58 4.08
CA ASP A 112 -6.06 -1.71 3.17
C ASP A 112 -5.94 -3.15 2.65
N ARG A 113 -5.96 -3.29 1.32
CA ARG A 113 -5.82 -4.58 0.63
C ARG A 113 -4.96 -4.36 -0.63
N PRO A 114 -3.70 -4.82 -0.64
CA PRO A 114 -2.87 -5.25 0.50
C PRO A 114 -2.39 -4.09 1.37
N PHE A 115 -1.75 -4.41 2.50
CA PHE A 115 -1.06 -3.41 3.31
C PHE A 115 0.15 -2.84 2.57
N LEU A 116 0.32 -1.52 2.61
CA LEU A 116 1.42 -0.81 1.95
C LEU A 116 2.42 -0.24 2.96
N LEU A 117 2.72 -0.99 4.02
CA LEU A 117 3.53 -0.52 5.15
C LEU A 117 4.90 0.00 4.73
N GLY A 118 5.53 -0.67 3.76
CA GLY A 118 6.85 -0.35 3.26
C GLY A 118 7.96 -0.59 4.30
N SER A 119 9.14 -0.99 3.84
CA SER A 119 10.30 -1.21 4.72
C SER A 119 11.41 -0.20 4.48
N ARG A 120 11.37 0.53 3.38
CA ARG A 120 12.39 1.50 3.00
C ARG A 120 11.89 2.92 3.21
N ARG A 121 12.81 3.81 3.57
CA ARG A 121 12.58 5.23 3.75
C ARG A 121 13.68 6.04 3.03
N LEU A 122 13.74 5.88 1.71
CA LEU A 122 14.50 6.81 0.87
C LEU A 122 13.87 8.20 0.91
N GLY A 123 12.55 8.25 0.95
CA GLY A 123 11.74 9.39 1.32
C GLY A 123 11.14 9.26 2.73
N PRO A 124 10.40 10.28 3.21
CA PRO A 124 9.74 10.24 4.51
C PRO A 124 8.59 9.22 4.55
N ASP A 125 8.19 8.85 5.78
CA ASP A 125 6.95 8.12 6.01
C ASP A 125 5.73 8.96 5.63
N LEU A 126 4.75 8.36 4.95
CA LEU A 126 3.57 9.05 4.43
C LEU A 126 2.30 8.84 5.25
N GLN A 127 2.31 7.97 6.28
CA GLN A 127 1.09 7.66 7.04
C GLN A 127 0.47 8.86 7.76
N ARG A 128 1.20 9.92 7.95
CA ARG A 128 0.70 11.17 8.57
C ARG A 128 0.73 12.35 7.58
N GLN A 129 0.63 12.05 6.28
CA GLN A 129 0.76 13.06 5.24
C GLN A 129 -0.51 13.91 5.06
N GLY A 130 -1.69 13.31 5.25
CA GLY A 130 -2.98 13.99 5.02
C GLY A 130 -3.11 15.28 5.83
N GLY A 131 -3.47 16.36 5.14
CA GLY A 131 -3.61 17.70 5.72
C GLY A 131 -2.30 18.37 6.14
N LYS A 132 -1.14 17.77 5.85
CA LYS A 132 0.17 18.34 6.20
C LYS A 132 0.61 19.43 5.21
N TYR A 133 0.32 19.23 3.96
CA TYR A 133 0.60 20.17 2.87
C TYR A 133 -0.65 20.42 2.04
N PRO A 134 -0.80 21.60 1.43
CA PRO A 134 -1.93 21.88 0.55
C PRO A 134 -1.86 21.07 -0.77
N ASP A 135 -2.99 20.94 -1.47
CA ASP A 135 -3.09 20.19 -2.72
C ASP A 135 -2.11 20.70 -3.79
N ALA A 136 -1.94 22.02 -3.88
CA ALA A 136 -0.97 22.65 -4.76
C ALA A 136 0.47 22.20 -4.51
N TRP A 137 0.84 21.99 -3.24
CA TRP A 137 2.16 21.47 -2.91
C TRP A 137 2.36 20.05 -3.46
N HIS A 138 1.36 19.17 -3.30
CA HIS A 138 1.41 17.82 -3.84
C HIS A 138 1.47 17.82 -5.36
N TYR A 139 0.69 18.68 -6.00
CA TYR A 139 0.70 18.84 -7.45
C TYR A 139 2.10 19.20 -7.97
N GLU A 140 2.72 20.23 -7.41
CA GLU A 140 4.06 20.68 -7.80
C GLU A 140 5.14 19.66 -7.44
N HIS A 141 5.01 19.01 -6.27
CA HIS A 141 5.95 17.98 -5.83
C HIS A 141 6.00 16.79 -6.77
N MET A 142 4.87 16.35 -7.31
CA MET A 142 4.85 15.26 -8.30
C MET A 142 5.36 15.71 -9.66
N ARG A 143 5.18 16.97 -10.00
CA ARG A 143 5.69 17.54 -11.26
C ARG A 143 7.20 17.63 -11.25
N ASP A 144 7.78 18.23 -10.23
CA ASP A 144 9.21 18.23 -9.93
C ASP A 144 9.44 18.36 -8.41
N PRO A 145 9.88 17.29 -7.74
CA PRO A 145 10.09 17.29 -6.29
C PRO A 145 11.08 18.36 -5.80
N ARG A 146 11.99 18.81 -6.67
CA ARG A 146 13.03 19.78 -6.30
C ARG A 146 12.47 21.18 -6.11
N THR A 147 11.33 21.49 -6.69
CA THR A 147 10.65 22.78 -6.52
C THR A 147 10.16 22.99 -5.09
N THR A 148 9.71 21.91 -4.45
CA THR A 148 9.17 21.94 -3.08
C THR A 148 10.16 21.42 -2.03
N SER A 149 11.15 20.62 -2.44
CA SER A 149 12.16 19.99 -1.58
C SER A 149 13.52 20.04 -2.27
N PRO A 150 14.28 21.16 -2.16
CA PRO A 150 15.59 21.30 -2.78
C PRO A 150 16.52 20.14 -2.40
N GLY A 151 17.23 19.59 -3.38
CA GLY A 151 18.12 18.43 -3.18
C GLY A 151 17.42 17.08 -3.15
N SER A 152 16.11 17.01 -3.42
CA SER A 152 15.37 15.75 -3.50
C SER A 152 15.93 14.82 -4.57
N VAL A 153 16.09 13.54 -4.21
CA VAL A 153 16.43 12.42 -5.11
C VAL A 153 15.20 11.73 -5.68
N MET A 154 13.99 12.13 -5.27
CA MET A 154 12.75 11.61 -5.80
C MET A 154 12.65 11.93 -7.30
N PRO A 155 12.28 10.96 -8.14
CA PRO A 155 12.01 11.22 -9.55
C PRO A 155 10.78 12.11 -9.72
N ASN A 156 10.68 12.78 -10.84
CA ASN A 156 9.49 13.52 -11.25
C ASN A 156 8.50 12.59 -11.99
N TYR A 157 7.20 12.89 -11.86
CA TYR A 157 6.10 12.10 -12.43
C TYR A 157 5.21 12.97 -13.34
N PRO A 158 5.76 13.58 -14.43
CA PRO A 158 5.02 14.54 -15.25
C PRO A 158 3.84 13.92 -16.00
N TRP A 159 3.81 12.61 -16.20
CA TRP A 159 2.70 11.91 -16.86
C TRP A 159 1.42 11.93 -16.04
N LEU A 160 1.48 11.94 -14.70
CA LEU A 160 0.31 12.02 -13.84
C LEU A 160 -0.54 13.26 -14.07
N HIS A 161 0.07 14.32 -14.63
CA HIS A 161 -0.60 15.59 -14.97
C HIS A 161 -1.23 15.58 -16.36
N ARG A 162 -1.12 14.48 -17.12
CA ARG A 162 -1.63 14.33 -18.49
C ARG A 162 -2.52 13.10 -18.64
N SER A 163 -2.28 12.09 -17.83
CA SER A 163 -3.05 10.86 -17.82
C SER A 163 -4.36 11.03 -17.08
N LYS A 164 -5.37 10.28 -17.51
CA LYS A 164 -6.72 10.33 -16.97
C LYS A 164 -7.07 9.00 -16.30
N ILE A 165 -7.85 9.08 -15.25
CA ILE A 165 -8.49 7.89 -14.66
C ILE A 165 -9.70 7.49 -15.50
N ASP A 166 -9.92 6.18 -15.66
CA ASP A 166 -11.12 5.63 -16.29
C ASP A 166 -12.12 5.22 -15.19
N PRO A 167 -13.33 5.79 -15.15
CA PRO A 167 -14.36 5.41 -14.19
C PRO A 167 -14.70 3.90 -14.22
N ALA A 168 -14.59 3.25 -15.38
CA ALA A 168 -14.84 1.80 -15.50
C ALA A 168 -13.78 1.00 -14.74
N ASP A 169 -12.49 1.35 -14.88
CA ASP A 169 -11.39 0.71 -14.15
C ASP A 169 -11.51 0.95 -12.64
N VAL A 170 -11.84 2.18 -12.23
CA VAL A 170 -12.07 2.47 -10.81
C VAL A 170 -13.24 1.67 -10.24
N THR A 171 -14.33 1.53 -11.02
CA THR A 171 -15.48 0.71 -10.62
C THR A 171 -15.06 -0.75 -10.44
N ALA A 172 -14.25 -1.29 -11.35
CA ALA A 172 -13.73 -2.66 -11.24
C ALA A 172 -12.88 -2.84 -9.97
N SER A 173 -12.01 -1.87 -9.64
CA SER A 173 -11.21 -1.87 -8.41
C SER A 173 -12.08 -1.84 -7.16
N VAL A 174 -13.10 -0.97 -7.09
CA VAL A 174 -14.03 -0.88 -5.95
C VAL A 174 -14.82 -2.18 -5.79
N VAL A 175 -15.31 -2.78 -6.89
CA VAL A 175 -15.98 -4.09 -6.89
C VAL A 175 -15.04 -5.20 -6.41
N ALA A 176 -13.77 -5.20 -6.83
CA ALA A 176 -12.79 -6.16 -6.35
C ALA A 176 -12.56 -6.03 -4.84
N LEU A 177 -12.44 -4.82 -4.31
CA LEU A 177 -12.32 -4.57 -2.87
C LEU A 177 -13.56 -5.03 -2.10
N SER A 178 -14.77 -4.89 -2.66
CA SER A 178 -16.00 -5.38 -2.01
C SER A 178 -15.98 -6.91 -1.87
N ARG A 179 -15.44 -7.63 -2.86
CA ARG A 179 -15.32 -9.10 -2.82
C ARG A 179 -14.34 -9.60 -1.76
N VAL A 180 -13.37 -8.80 -1.37
CA VAL A 180 -12.42 -9.13 -0.30
C VAL A 180 -12.82 -8.53 1.06
N GLY A 181 -14.08 -8.09 1.21
CA GLY A 181 -14.69 -7.74 2.48
C GLY A 181 -14.70 -6.26 2.84
N THR A 182 -14.33 -5.35 1.94
CA THR A 182 -14.54 -3.91 2.16
C THR A 182 -16.05 -3.60 1.95
N PRO A 183 -16.70 -2.85 2.85
CA PRO A 183 -18.16 -2.69 2.86
C PRO A 183 -18.67 -1.68 1.82
N TYR A 184 -18.41 -1.94 0.53
CA TYR A 184 -19.05 -1.19 -0.56
C TYR A 184 -20.38 -1.85 -0.91
N VAL A 185 -21.44 -1.06 -0.96
CA VAL A 185 -22.81 -1.52 -1.26
C VAL A 185 -23.36 -0.74 -2.45
N GLY A 186 -24.00 -1.44 -3.39
CA GLY A 186 -24.69 -0.81 -4.53
C GLY A 186 -23.75 -0.07 -5.48
N VAL A 187 -22.56 -0.62 -5.71
CA VAL A 187 -21.56 -0.01 -6.58
C VAL A 187 -21.92 -0.26 -8.03
N ASP A 188 -22.17 0.81 -8.76
CA ASP A 188 -22.29 0.85 -10.20
C ASP A 188 -21.42 2.01 -10.76
N GLU A 189 -21.17 1.97 -12.07
CA GLU A 189 -20.30 2.96 -12.72
C GLU A 189 -20.84 4.40 -12.60
N SER A 190 -22.15 4.57 -12.59
CA SER A 190 -22.74 5.90 -12.48
C SER A 190 -22.55 6.52 -11.12
N SER A 191 -22.71 5.74 -10.05
CA SER A 191 -22.46 6.18 -8.67
C SER A 191 -20.98 6.43 -8.41
N VAL A 192 -20.10 5.60 -8.96
CA VAL A 192 -18.65 5.80 -8.90
C VAL A 192 -18.25 7.08 -9.61
N THR A 193 -18.71 7.29 -10.84
CA THR A 193 -18.41 8.50 -11.62
C THR A 193 -18.89 9.77 -10.90
N ALA A 194 -20.09 9.75 -10.34
CA ALA A 194 -20.60 10.89 -9.57
C ALA A 194 -19.71 11.19 -8.33
N SER A 195 -19.26 10.16 -7.65
CA SER A 195 -18.35 10.31 -6.50
C SER A 195 -16.99 10.85 -6.92
N LEU A 196 -16.43 10.35 -8.04
CA LEU A 196 -15.16 10.84 -8.61
C LEU A 196 -15.24 12.32 -8.94
N GLN A 197 -16.31 12.74 -9.62
CA GLN A 197 -16.53 14.14 -9.99
C GLN A 197 -16.70 15.03 -8.76
N ALA A 198 -17.47 14.62 -7.77
CA ALA A 198 -17.73 15.41 -6.57
C ALA A 198 -16.42 15.66 -5.79
N GLN A 199 -15.66 14.61 -5.49
CA GLN A 199 -14.41 14.75 -4.75
C GLN A 199 -13.31 15.41 -5.59
N GLY A 200 -13.18 15.04 -6.86
CA GLY A 200 -12.22 15.64 -7.80
C GLY A 200 -12.45 17.13 -7.99
N SER A 201 -13.71 17.55 -8.10
CA SER A 201 -14.06 18.99 -8.20
C SER A 201 -13.66 19.78 -6.95
N THR A 202 -13.70 19.19 -5.78
CA THR A 202 -13.22 19.83 -4.55
C THR A 202 -11.73 20.09 -4.61
N ILE A 203 -10.94 19.11 -5.05
CA ILE A 203 -9.48 19.24 -5.18
C ILE A 203 -9.12 20.22 -6.29
N THR A 204 -9.78 20.15 -7.46
CA THR A 204 -9.49 21.08 -8.55
C THR A 204 -9.86 22.52 -8.19
N THR A 205 -10.91 22.73 -7.41
CA THR A 205 -11.23 24.05 -6.85
C THR A 205 -10.12 24.55 -5.93
N SER A 206 -9.61 23.69 -5.07
CA SER A 206 -8.44 24.01 -4.21
C SER A 206 -7.21 24.36 -5.03
N LEU A 207 -6.92 23.61 -6.10
CA LEU A 207 -5.81 23.88 -7.01
C LEU A 207 -5.98 25.20 -7.77
N ALA A 208 -7.20 25.50 -8.21
CA ALA A 208 -7.52 26.75 -8.91
C ALA A 208 -7.25 28.00 -8.05
N THR A 209 -7.43 27.93 -6.73
CA THR A 209 -7.05 29.04 -5.82
C THR A 209 -5.56 29.34 -5.82
N ALA A 210 -4.73 28.36 -6.19
CA ALA A 210 -3.28 28.51 -6.35
C ALA A 210 -2.87 28.79 -7.81
N GLY A 211 -3.84 29.04 -8.72
CA GLY A 211 -3.57 29.29 -10.13
C GLY A 211 -3.21 28.05 -10.95
N ILE A 212 -3.54 26.85 -10.44
CA ILE A 212 -3.28 25.58 -11.10
C ILE A 212 -4.57 25.07 -11.75
N GLU A 213 -4.53 24.84 -13.05
CA GLU A 213 -5.62 24.22 -13.79
C GLU A 213 -5.44 22.71 -13.82
N ALA A 214 -6.44 21.95 -13.37
CA ALA A 214 -6.49 20.50 -13.41
C ALA A 214 -7.94 20.03 -13.62
N ALA A 215 -8.12 18.89 -14.26
CA ALA A 215 -9.42 18.27 -14.43
C ALA A 215 -9.67 17.24 -13.30
N TRP A 216 -10.94 17.04 -12.97
CA TRP A 216 -11.34 16.12 -11.89
C TRP A 216 -10.86 14.67 -12.12
N ASP A 217 -10.66 14.29 -13.37
CA ASP A 217 -10.24 12.97 -13.84
C ASP A 217 -8.73 12.85 -14.08
N ASP A 218 -7.93 13.89 -13.78
CA ASP A 218 -6.47 13.78 -13.85
C ASP A 218 -5.95 12.78 -12.80
N GLU A 219 -5.00 11.92 -13.17
CA GLU A 219 -4.39 10.94 -12.25
C GLU A 219 -3.74 11.62 -11.04
N ILE A 220 -3.18 12.82 -11.23
CA ILE A 220 -2.61 13.59 -10.13
C ILE A 220 -3.67 13.98 -9.09
N VAL A 221 -4.90 14.29 -9.51
CA VAL A 221 -6.00 14.64 -8.60
C VAL A 221 -6.40 13.41 -7.74
N ALA A 222 -6.46 12.24 -8.35
CA ALA A 222 -6.72 11.00 -7.63
C ALA A 222 -5.58 10.68 -6.63
N LEU A 223 -4.33 10.83 -7.03
CA LEU A 223 -3.19 10.63 -6.14
C LEU A 223 -3.21 11.62 -4.96
N ILE A 224 -3.54 12.89 -5.19
CA ILE A 224 -3.70 13.90 -4.13
C ILE A 224 -4.80 13.47 -3.16
N ALA A 225 -5.95 13.00 -3.63
CA ALA A 225 -7.04 12.50 -2.79
C ALA A 225 -6.55 11.39 -1.84
N TYR A 226 -5.82 10.42 -2.37
CA TYR A 226 -5.25 9.35 -1.57
C TYR A 226 -4.24 9.87 -0.52
N LEU A 227 -3.29 10.71 -0.92
CA LEU A 227 -2.27 11.24 -0.01
C LEU A 227 -2.89 12.10 1.11
N GLN A 228 -3.90 12.91 0.78
CA GLN A 228 -4.63 13.73 1.75
C GLN A 228 -5.49 12.91 2.73
N ARG A 229 -5.81 11.67 2.37
CA ARG A 229 -6.54 10.73 3.23
C ARG A 229 -5.65 10.14 4.33
N LEU A 230 -4.35 9.97 4.06
CA LEU A 230 -3.43 9.21 4.91
C LEU A 230 -3.34 9.77 6.35
N GLY A 231 -3.73 8.94 7.31
CA GLY A 231 -3.63 9.21 8.74
C GLY A 231 -4.59 10.25 9.30
N VAL A 232 -5.53 10.76 8.52
CA VAL A 232 -6.51 11.76 8.98
C VAL A 232 -7.42 11.18 10.06
N GLU A 233 -8.01 10.02 9.79
CA GLU A 233 -8.92 9.37 10.74
C GLU A 233 -8.17 8.77 11.93
N GLY A 234 -6.96 8.25 11.72
CA GLY A 234 -6.11 7.79 12.82
C GLY A 234 -5.80 8.89 13.82
N ARG A 235 -5.52 10.11 13.37
CA ARG A 235 -5.35 11.27 14.26
C ARG A 235 -6.64 11.63 15.02
N ALA A 236 -7.77 11.62 14.34
CA ALA A 236 -9.06 11.91 14.96
C ALA A 236 -9.42 10.87 16.04
N TYR A 237 -9.04 9.62 15.83
CA TYR A 237 -9.18 8.54 16.80
C TYR A 237 -8.36 8.81 18.08
N LEU A 238 -7.09 9.08 17.92
CA LEU A 238 -6.18 9.32 19.04
C LEU A 238 -6.61 10.53 19.88
N GLN A 239 -7.17 11.55 19.26
CA GLN A 239 -7.70 12.71 19.97
C GLN A 239 -8.94 12.39 20.82
N ARG A 240 -9.76 11.40 20.41
CA ARG A 240 -10.96 10.97 21.15
C ARG A 240 -10.64 10.07 22.33
N GLU A 241 -9.66 9.22 22.22
CA GLU A 241 -9.24 8.32 23.31
C GLU A 241 -8.39 9.01 24.38
N GLY A 242 -8.26 10.32 24.31
CA GLY A 242 -7.50 11.09 25.30
C GLY A 242 -6.00 10.86 25.19
N GLY A 243 -5.47 11.04 23.98
CA GLY A 243 -4.09 10.76 23.61
C GLY A 243 -3.09 11.09 24.71
N GLN A 244 -2.70 10.05 25.45
CA GLN A 244 -1.46 10.10 26.21
C GLN A 244 -0.36 9.50 25.36
N PRO A 245 0.81 10.17 25.27
CA PRO A 245 1.94 9.70 24.51
C PRO A 245 2.53 8.40 25.05
#